data_480a6aaad05adfb1f7efcd3ce631ab5e
#
_entry.id   480a6aaad05adfb1f7efcd3ce631ab5e
#
_cell.length_a   1.000
_cell.length_b   1.000
_cell.length_c   1.000
_cell.angle_alpha   90.00
_cell.angle_beta   90.00
_cell.angle_gamma   90.00
#
_symmetry.space_group_name_H-M   'P 1'
#
loop_
_entity.id
_entity.type
_entity.pdbx_description
1 polymer ?
#
loop_
_entity_poly.entity_id
_entity_poly.type
_entity_poly.pdbx_seq_one_letter_code
_entity_poly.pdbx_strand_id
1 'polypeptide(L)'
;MRRAVLNVVGLSARDLQSGVMPRLAARAAKGSVAKVKPAFPAVTCTAQSDYLTGQTPSVHGIVGNGWYDRTLSEVQFWKQSNRVVVAPKVWDELHAKNPKLKVANLFWWYNMGTNADISVTPRPVYKSNGGKIFDIASYPQRYRALLKRDLGDFPFHSFWGPRAGLPSTQWIAASARWIEEHEQPDLNLVYLPHLDYDLQRFGPTDPRSDTARRDVDTLVGDLADFLESRGVDVIIVSEYAITAVDRAVPLNKVLRAHAWLELKDEAGAETLDVFNSKAFAVVDHQVAHVVVLDPSIREEVRKVLLATPGVAQVLDADAQATVGIKHVRSGDFVVVSDNHSWFSYYWWEAGAGDPDYARTIDIHRKPGYDPVELFIDPKIRFPMLTIAWFLLKKTLGFKALMEVVSQDASLVKGSHGRLPEDPLDWPVCIAARDASLPAQMASTDVYAQIVRGF
;
A
#
# COMPACT_ATOMS: atom_id res chain seq x y z
N MET A 1 17.93 -0.18 -24.70
CA MET A 1 16.80 -1.07 -24.33
C MET A 1 15.74 -0.21 -23.68
N ARG A 2 14.44 -0.43 -23.95
CA ARG A 2 13.36 0.25 -23.21
C ARG A 2 12.54 -0.80 -22.46
N ARG A 3 12.17 -0.51 -21.22
CA ARG A 3 11.46 -1.45 -20.34
C ARG A 3 10.32 -0.78 -19.59
N ALA A 4 9.22 -1.47 -19.42
CA ALA A 4 8.14 -1.10 -18.52
C ALA A 4 7.96 -2.15 -17.43
N VAL A 5 7.79 -1.72 -16.19
CA VAL A 5 7.48 -2.57 -15.05
C VAL A 5 6.06 -2.24 -14.60
N LEU A 6 5.14 -3.16 -14.85
CA LEU A 6 3.73 -3.05 -14.49
C LEU A 6 3.53 -3.72 -13.13
N ASN A 7 3.38 -2.93 -12.10
CA ASN A 7 3.16 -3.42 -10.74
C ASN A 7 1.67 -3.61 -10.49
N VAL A 8 1.21 -4.84 -10.58
CA VAL A 8 -0.20 -5.26 -10.45
C VAL A 8 -0.43 -5.75 -9.03
N VAL A 9 -0.86 -4.84 -8.16
CA VAL A 9 -1.03 -5.11 -6.72
C VAL A 9 -2.07 -6.21 -6.49
N GLY A 10 -1.77 -7.14 -5.60
CA GLY A 10 -2.68 -8.22 -5.22
C GLY A 10 -2.70 -9.43 -6.17
N LEU A 11 -1.94 -9.41 -7.28
CA LEU A 11 -1.86 -10.53 -8.22
C LEU A 11 -1.01 -11.66 -7.65
N SER A 12 -1.58 -12.85 -7.53
CA SER A 12 -0.93 -14.05 -7.00
C SER A 12 -0.67 -15.11 -8.09
N ALA A 13 0.18 -16.09 -7.75
CA ALA A 13 0.35 -17.26 -8.61
C ALA A 13 -0.94 -18.08 -8.74
N ARG A 14 -1.81 -18.05 -7.72
CA ARG A 14 -3.14 -18.69 -7.73
C ARG A 14 -4.07 -18.02 -8.76
N ASP A 15 -4.03 -16.70 -8.88
CA ASP A 15 -4.86 -15.96 -9.85
C ASP A 15 -4.55 -16.36 -11.29
N LEU A 16 -3.27 -16.59 -11.63
CA LEU A 16 -2.86 -17.06 -12.95
C LEU A 16 -3.41 -18.45 -13.29
N GLN A 17 -3.74 -19.26 -12.28
CA GLN A 17 -4.29 -20.61 -12.45
C GLN A 17 -5.82 -20.66 -12.34
N SER A 18 -6.46 -19.55 -11.99
CA SER A 18 -7.90 -19.47 -11.71
C SER A 18 -8.79 -19.65 -12.95
N GLY A 19 -8.25 -19.47 -14.15
CA GLY A 19 -9.01 -19.38 -15.41
C GLY A 19 -9.74 -18.06 -15.62
N VAL A 20 -9.72 -17.15 -14.62
CA VAL A 20 -10.41 -15.84 -14.68
C VAL A 20 -9.57 -14.77 -15.38
N MET A 21 -8.24 -14.96 -15.45
CA MET A 21 -7.27 -14.02 -16.01
C MET A 21 -6.53 -14.62 -17.22
N PRO A 22 -7.23 -14.90 -18.36
CA PRO A 22 -6.66 -15.66 -19.46
C PRO A 22 -5.51 -14.95 -20.19
N ARG A 23 -5.48 -13.60 -20.23
CA ARG A 23 -4.41 -12.85 -20.92
C ARG A 23 -3.11 -12.90 -20.14
N LEU A 24 -3.16 -12.68 -18.83
CA LEU A 24 -1.99 -12.77 -17.97
C LEU A 24 -1.50 -14.22 -17.84
N ALA A 25 -2.41 -15.20 -17.75
CA ALA A 25 -2.05 -16.61 -17.80
C ALA A 25 -1.36 -17.00 -19.12
N ALA A 26 -1.85 -16.52 -20.26
CA ALA A 26 -1.22 -16.75 -21.55
C ALA A 26 0.17 -16.09 -21.67
N ARG A 27 0.37 -14.88 -21.10
CA ARG A 27 1.68 -14.23 -21.02
C ARG A 27 2.63 -15.04 -20.15
N ALA A 28 2.17 -15.49 -19.00
CA ALA A 28 2.91 -16.36 -18.10
C ALA A 28 3.36 -17.66 -18.79
N ALA A 29 2.48 -18.30 -19.55
CA ALA A 29 2.77 -19.54 -20.28
C ALA A 29 3.77 -19.34 -21.45
N LYS A 30 3.74 -18.18 -22.11
CA LYS A 30 4.65 -17.85 -23.22
C LYS A 30 6.00 -17.33 -22.73
N GLY A 31 6.01 -16.66 -21.58
CA GLY A 31 7.16 -16.03 -20.99
C GLY A 31 7.94 -16.90 -20.01
N SER A 32 8.51 -16.24 -19.03
CA SER A 32 9.14 -16.82 -17.84
C SER A 32 8.47 -16.27 -16.60
N VAL A 33 8.19 -17.11 -15.60
CA VAL A 33 7.45 -16.76 -14.38
C VAL A 33 8.21 -17.22 -13.16
N ALA A 34 8.34 -16.33 -12.19
CA ALA A 34 8.78 -16.65 -10.84
C ALA A 34 7.65 -16.35 -9.83
N LYS A 35 7.51 -17.23 -8.83
CA LYS A 35 6.80 -16.88 -7.61
C LYS A 35 7.76 -16.07 -6.75
N VAL A 36 7.35 -14.87 -6.36
CA VAL A 36 8.18 -13.98 -5.56
C VAL A 36 7.87 -14.22 -4.09
N LYS A 37 8.87 -14.69 -3.31
CA LYS A 37 8.72 -14.70 -1.85
C LYS A 37 8.53 -13.25 -1.40
N PRO A 38 7.39 -12.91 -0.79
CA PRO A 38 7.07 -11.52 -0.50
C PRO A 38 8.13 -10.82 0.35
N ALA A 39 8.21 -9.50 0.23
CA ALA A 39 8.87 -8.66 1.23
C ALA A 39 8.29 -8.91 2.62
N PHE A 40 9.03 -8.61 3.67
CA PHE A 40 8.49 -8.66 5.03
C PHE A 40 8.63 -7.30 5.73
N PRO A 41 7.48 -6.68 6.13
CA PRO A 41 6.10 -7.11 5.90
C PRO A 41 5.69 -7.03 4.43
N ALA A 42 4.73 -7.87 4.03
CA ALA A 42 4.20 -7.94 2.67
C ALA A 42 3.19 -6.80 2.44
N VAL A 43 3.69 -5.57 2.37
CA VAL A 43 2.91 -4.34 2.19
C VAL A 43 3.55 -3.46 1.11
N THR A 44 2.75 -2.56 0.53
CA THR A 44 3.12 -1.76 -0.66
C THR A 44 4.47 -1.06 -0.54
N CYS A 45 4.66 -0.25 0.50
CA CYS A 45 5.87 0.57 0.62
C CYS A 45 7.13 -0.26 0.81
N THR A 46 7.04 -1.36 1.57
CA THR A 46 8.16 -2.29 1.77
C THR A 46 8.50 -3.02 0.49
N ALA A 47 7.52 -3.65 -0.16
CA ALA A 47 7.74 -4.42 -1.39
C ALA A 47 8.31 -3.56 -2.50
N GLN A 48 7.75 -2.37 -2.73
CA GLN A 48 8.28 -1.43 -3.74
C GLN A 48 9.72 -0.99 -3.42
N SER A 49 10.05 -0.81 -2.13
CA SER A 49 11.40 -0.45 -1.73
C SER A 49 12.39 -1.59 -1.94
N ASP A 50 12.00 -2.85 -1.65
CA ASP A 50 12.80 -4.04 -2.00
C ASP A 50 13.08 -4.07 -3.52
N TYR A 51 12.04 -3.86 -4.34
CA TYR A 51 12.13 -3.90 -5.81
C TYR A 51 13.00 -2.77 -6.38
N LEU A 52 12.92 -1.59 -5.78
CA LEU A 52 13.67 -0.42 -6.26
C LEU A 52 15.10 -0.35 -5.75
N THR A 53 15.46 -1.07 -4.70
CA THR A 53 16.78 -0.98 -4.08
C THR A 53 17.57 -2.30 -4.10
N GLY A 54 16.88 -3.45 -4.29
CA GLY A 54 17.51 -4.78 -4.15
C GLY A 54 17.92 -5.08 -2.70
N GLN A 55 17.38 -4.36 -1.73
CA GLN A 55 17.75 -4.47 -0.32
C GLN A 55 16.51 -4.79 0.54
N THR A 56 16.73 -5.27 1.76
CA THR A 56 15.69 -5.52 2.76
C THR A 56 15.39 -4.28 3.60
N PRO A 57 14.29 -4.24 4.36
CA PRO A 57 13.93 -3.14 5.27
C PRO A 57 15.03 -2.73 6.24
N SER A 58 15.88 -3.66 6.68
CA SER A 58 17.02 -3.37 7.55
C SER A 58 18.05 -2.42 6.93
N VAL A 59 18.06 -2.32 5.58
CA VAL A 59 18.98 -1.46 4.83
C VAL A 59 18.27 -0.23 4.28
N HIS A 60 17.14 -0.41 3.55
CA HIS A 60 16.45 0.73 2.94
C HIS A 60 15.55 1.50 3.91
N GLY A 61 15.30 0.96 5.12
CA GLY A 61 14.59 1.65 6.20
C GLY A 61 13.07 1.73 6.08
N ILE A 62 12.45 1.03 5.13
CA ILE A 62 10.99 1.01 4.94
C ILE A 62 10.43 -0.26 5.56
N VAL A 63 10.03 -0.14 6.81
CA VAL A 63 9.58 -1.26 7.65
C VAL A 63 8.07 -1.53 7.58
N GLY A 64 7.32 -0.75 6.78
CA GLY A 64 5.88 -0.84 6.59
C GLY A 64 5.38 0.33 5.74
N ASN A 65 4.07 0.48 5.58
CA ASN A 65 3.45 1.65 4.98
C ASN A 65 3.53 2.88 5.92
N GLY A 66 3.80 2.63 7.20
CA GLY A 66 4.03 3.62 8.23
C GLY A 66 4.83 3.07 9.40
N TRP A 67 5.30 3.95 10.25
CA TRP A 67 6.08 3.64 11.45
C TRP A 67 6.00 4.78 12.47
N TYR A 68 6.40 4.50 13.71
CA TYR A 68 6.63 5.54 14.71
C TYR A 68 8.02 6.15 14.51
N ASP A 69 8.07 7.45 14.24
CA ASP A 69 9.30 8.20 14.17
C ASP A 69 9.70 8.62 15.59
N ARG A 70 10.73 7.98 16.14
CA ARG A 70 11.21 8.23 17.50
C ARG A 70 11.83 9.61 17.68
N THR A 71 12.31 10.25 16.61
CA THR A 71 12.89 11.59 16.66
C THR A 71 11.80 12.66 16.75
N LEU A 72 10.71 12.47 16.00
CA LEU A 72 9.59 13.40 15.96
C LEU A 72 8.51 13.06 17.01
N SER A 73 8.56 11.85 17.57
CA SER A 73 7.48 11.28 18.41
C SER A 73 6.12 11.30 17.70
N GLU A 74 6.11 10.89 16.44
CA GLU A 74 4.93 10.87 15.59
C GLU A 74 4.77 9.53 14.89
N VAL A 75 3.53 9.06 14.75
CA VAL A 75 3.19 7.97 13.83
C VAL A 75 3.07 8.54 12.43
N GLN A 76 3.79 7.97 11.47
CA GLN A 76 3.88 8.48 10.11
C GLN A 76 3.43 7.41 9.12
N PHE A 77 2.31 7.64 8.41
CA PHE A 77 1.84 6.80 7.31
C PHE A 77 1.87 7.55 5.98
N TRP A 78 2.10 6.82 4.90
CA TRP A 78 1.93 7.27 3.51
C TRP A 78 2.76 8.51 3.18
N LYS A 79 3.97 8.64 3.74
CA LYS A 79 4.89 9.69 3.37
C LYS A 79 5.32 9.52 1.91
N GLN A 80 5.54 10.63 1.20
CA GLN A 80 5.84 10.61 -0.23
C GLN A 80 7.26 11.02 -0.59
N SER A 81 8.05 11.47 0.39
CA SER A 81 9.43 11.90 0.15
C SER A 81 10.33 10.72 -0.23
N ASN A 82 11.01 10.80 -1.36
CA ASN A 82 11.99 9.80 -1.79
C ASN A 82 13.15 9.62 -0.80
N ARG A 83 13.44 10.66 0.00
CA ARG A 83 14.54 10.66 0.97
C ARG A 83 14.31 9.72 2.16
N VAL A 84 13.08 9.25 2.40
CA VAL A 84 12.84 8.29 3.48
C VAL A 84 13.35 6.88 3.14
N VAL A 85 13.53 6.56 1.86
CA VAL A 85 14.21 5.35 1.40
C VAL A 85 15.70 5.62 1.40
N VAL A 86 16.45 5.04 2.34
CA VAL A 86 17.86 5.40 2.59
C VAL A 86 18.82 4.79 1.57
N ALA A 87 18.47 3.65 0.94
CA ALA A 87 19.30 3.00 -0.06
C ALA A 87 19.19 3.68 -1.45
N PRO A 88 20.20 3.58 -2.32
CA PRO A 88 20.10 3.94 -3.73
C PRO A 88 18.99 3.16 -4.43
N LYS A 89 18.30 3.80 -5.37
CA LYS A 89 17.21 3.22 -6.16
C LYS A 89 17.68 2.94 -7.59
N VAL A 90 16.91 2.17 -8.33
CA VAL A 90 17.21 1.78 -9.73
C VAL A 90 17.66 2.95 -10.61
N TRP A 91 17.03 4.11 -10.51
CA TRP A 91 17.42 5.30 -11.29
C TRP A 91 18.77 5.88 -10.87
N ASP A 92 19.15 5.77 -9.61
CA ASP A 92 20.47 6.24 -9.15
C ASP A 92 21.57 5.40 -9.79
N GLU A 93 21.41 4.06 -9.87
CA GLU A 93 22.36 3.17 -10.54
C GLU A 93 22.36 3.39 -12.06
N LEU A 94 21.19 3.47 -12.68
CA LEU A 94 21.05 3.65 -14.13
C LEU A 94 21.70 4.97 -14.58
N HIS A 95 21.46 6.08 -13.88
CA HIS A 95 22.06 7.37 -14.19
C HIS A 95 23.58 7.38 -13.93
N ALA A 96 24.07 6.64 -12.91
CA ALA A 96 25.50 6.50 -12.70
C ALA A 96 26.20 5.74 -13.86
N LYS A 97 25.54 4.75 -14.46
CA LYS A 97 26.02 4.04 -15.64
C LYS A 97 25.90 4.87 -16.92
N ASN A 98 24.76 5.52 -17.10
CA ASN A 98 24.46 6.35 -18.27
C ASN A 98 23.50 7.50 -17.91
N PRO A 99 24.00 8.73 -17.73
CA PRO A 99 23.20 9.89 -17.37
C PRO A 99 22.15 10.30 -18.42
N LYS A 100 22.15 9.69 -19.61
CA LYS A 100 21.17 9.99 -20.67
C LYS A 100 19.95 9.07 -20.58
N LEU A 101 19.96 8.03 -19.77
CA LEU A 101 18.82 7.15 -19.57
C LEU A 101 17.68 7.96 -18.94
N LYS A 102 16.48 7.79 -19.47
CA LYS A 102 15.27 8.46 -18.99
C LYS A 102 14.43 7.48 -18.19
N VAL A 103 14.15 7.80 -16.93
CA VAL A 103 13.34 6.98 -16.03
C VAL A 103 12.04 7.71 -15.70
N ALA A 104 10.90 7.02 -15.88
CA ALA A 104 9.57 7.49 -15.47
C ALA A 104 9.08 6.66 -14.28
N ASN A 105 8.57 7.33 -13.25
CA ASN A 105 7.94 6.73 -12.09
C ASN A 105 6.48 7.20 -11.97
N LEU A 106 5.54 6.32 -12.29
CA LEU A 106 4.12 6.60 -12.29
C LEU A 106 3.46 5.87 -11.12
N PHE A 107 3.18 6.64 -10.06
CA PHE A 107 2.44 6.23 -8.86
C PHE A 107 3.15 5.22 -7.92
N TRP A 108 4.38 4.77 -8.15
CA TRP A 108 5.13 4.07 -7.11
C TRP A 108 5.41 5.02 -5.95
N TRP A 109 5.38 4.51 -4.73
CA TRP A 109 5.51 5.31 -3.51
C TRP A 109 6.90 5.94 -3.35
N TYR A 110 7.00 6.90 -2.43
CA TYR A 110 8.20 7.74 -2.22
C TYR A 110 8.67 8.44 -3.48
N ASN A 111 7.72 8.95 -4.21
CA ASN A 111 7.89 9.52 -5.54
C ASN A 111 8.37 10.99 -5.52
N MET A 112 8.08 11.75 -4.45
CA MET A 112 8.39 13.19 -4.40
C MET A 112 9.85 13.46 -4.07
N GLY A 113 10.49 14.31 -4.86
CA GLY A 113 11.91 14.62 -4.72
C GLY A 113 12.82 13.47 -5.16
N THR A 114 12.34 12.62 -6.06
CA THR A 114 13.08 11.53 -6.70
C THR A 114 14.09 12.08 -7.72
N ASN A 115 15.12 11.29 -8.02
CA ASN A 115 16.04 11.52 -9.14
C ASN A 115 15.55 10.90 -10.46
N ALA A 116 14.37 10.27 -10.49
CA ALA A 116 13.75 9.87 -11.75
C ALA A 116 13.39 11.10 -12.59
N ASP A 117 13.54 11.02 -13.93
CA ASP A 117 13.37 12.15 -14.84
C ASP A 117 11.92 12.62 -14.95
N ILE A 118 10.99 11.67 -14.84
CA ILE A 118 9.56 11.92 -14.86
C ILE A 118 8.93 11.23 -13.64
N SER A 119 8.15 11.98 -12.88
CA SER A 119 7.38 11.40 -11.79
C SER A 119 5.97 11.94 -11.74
N VAL A 120 4.99 11.08 -11.43
CA VAL A 120 3.59 11.42 -11.22
C VAL A 120 3.09 10.67 -9.98
N THR A 121 2.43 11.40 -9.06
CA THR A 121 1.94 10.82 -7.80
C THR A 121 0.64 11.50 -7.37
N PRO A 122 -0.29 10.80 -6.69
CA PRO A 122 -1.47 11.45 -6.13
C PRO A 122 -1.03 12.40 -5.00
N ARG A 123 -1.48 13.66 -5.08
CA ARG A 123 -1.12 14.65 -4.07
C ARG A 123 -2.24 15.65 -3.82
N PRO A 124 -3.00 15.51 -2.73
CA PRO A 124 -3.97 16.52 -2.33
C PRO A 124 -3.28 17.86 -2.01
N VAL A 125 -3.91 18.96 -2.43
CA VAL A 125 -3.51 20.31 -2.06
C VAL A 125 -4.39 20.78 -0.91
N TYR A 126 -3.78 21.12 0.22
CA TYR A 126 -4.47 21.62 1.41
C TYR A 126 -4.49 23.16 1.35
N LYS A 127 -5.68 23.72 1.39
CA LYS A 127 -5.88 25.18 1.36
C LYS A 127 -5.85 25.76 2.77
N SER A 128 -5.46 27.02 2.90
CA SER A 128 -5.41 27.71 4.20
C SER A 128 -6.77 27.81 4.92
N ASN A 129 -7.86 27.74 4.16
CA ASN A 129 -9.23 27.72 4.72
C ASN A 129 -9.71 26.32 5.16
N GLY A 130 -8.83 25.31 5.20
CA GLY A 130 -9.15 23.92 5.51
C GLY A 130 -9.72 23.11 4.34
N GLY A 131 -9.89 23.72 3.16
CA GLY A 131 -10.32 23.00 1.97
C GLY A 131 -9.24 22.06 1.43
N LYS A 132 -9.65 20.99 0.73
CA LYS A 132 -8.76 20.03 0.09
C LYS A 132 -9.12 19.96 -1.40
N ILE A 133 -8.12 20.09 -2.27
CA ILE A 133 -8.23 19.85 -3.71
C ILE A 133 -7.56 18.51 -3.98
N PHE A 134 -8.28 17.58 -4.57
CA PHE A 134 -7.72 16.31 -5.01
C PHE A 134 -7.03 16.48 -6.35
N ASP A 135 -5.75 16.15 -6.41
CA ASP A 135 -4.92 16.41 -7.58
C ASP A 135 -3.72 15.45 -7.62
N ILE A 136 -2.91 15.58 -8.65
CA ILE A 136 -1.61 14.92 -8.80
C ILE A 136 -0.49 15.96 -8.66
N ALA A 137 0.65 15.51 -8.17
CA ALA A 137 1.92 16.21 -8.35
C ALA A 137 2.74 15.51 -9.45
N SER A 138 3.54 16.29 -10.18
CA SER A 138 4.46 15.73 -11.16
C SER A 138 5.81 16.46 -11.14
N TYR A 139 6.83 15.78 -11.57
CA TYR A 139 8.13 16.35 -11.90
C TYR A 139 8.56 15.84 -13.28
N PRO A 140 8.98 16.71 -14.20
CA PRO A 140 8.77 18.16 -14.21
C PRO A 140 7.28 18.55 -14.06
N GLN A 141 7.04 19.72 -13.45
CA GLN A 141 5.68 20.18 -13.12
C GLN A 141 4.74 20.29 -14.34
N ARG A 142 5.28 20.47 -15.54
CA ARG A 142 4.50 20.57 -16.79
C ARG A 142 3.63 19.35 -17.06
N TYR A 143 4.04 18.15 -16.62
CA TYR A 143 3.28 16.92 -16.87
C TYR A 143 1.93 16.92 -16.18
N ARG A 144 1.79 17.58 -15.02
CA ARG A 144 0.50 17.73 -14.36
C ARG A 144 -0.52 18.42 -15.29
N ALA A 145 -0.15 19.53 -15.92
CA ALA A 145 -1.04 20.26 -16.82
C ALA A 145 -1.32 19.49 -18.12
N LEU A 146 -0.30 18.83 -18.69
CA LEU A 146 -0.42 18.05 -19.93
C LEU A 146 -1.32 16.84 -19.73
N LEU A 147 -1.08 16.02 -18.70
CA LEU A 147 -1.89 14.85 -18.40
C LEU A 147 -3.35 15.24 -18.10
N LYS A 148 -3.58 16.31 -17.34
CA LYS A 148 -4.95 16.78 -17.06
C LYS A 148 -5.66 17.26 -18.32
N ARG A 149 -4.96 17.94 -19.23
CA ARG A 149 -5.53 18.39 -20.51
C ARG A 149 -5.98 17.21 -21.37
N ASP A 150 -5.15 16.17 -21.45
CA ASP A 150 -5.34 15.10 -22.43
C ASP A 150 -6.13 13.91 -21.85
N LEU A 151 -6.03 13.64 -20.55
CA LEU A 151 -6.67 12.51 -19.86
C LEU A 151 -7.80 12.93 -18.89
N GLY A 152 -7.97 14.22 -18.65
CA GLY A 152 -8.86 14.72 -17.60
C GLY A 152 -8.23 14.65 -16.21
N ASP A 153 -8.99 15.07 -15.21
CA ASP A 153 -8.55 15.01 -13.81
C ASP A 153 -8.39 13.57 -13.33
N PHE A 154 -7.35 13.33 -12.52
CA PHE A 154 -7.17 12.03 -11.86
C PHE A 154 -8.37 11.74 -10.96
N PRO A 155 -9.04 10.57 -11.12
CA PRO A 155 -10.24 10.24 -10.34
C PRO A 155 -9.88 9.82 -8.91
N PHE A 156 -9.43 10.76 -8.11
CA PHE A 156 -8.86 10.56 -6.79
C PHE A 156 -9.79 9.77 -5.84
N HIS A 157 -11.11 10.01 -5.94
CA HIS A 157 -12.10 9.27 -5.15
C HIS A 157 -12.21 7.77 -5.51
N SER A 158 -11.67 7.38 -6.67
CA SER A 158 -11.57 5.97 -7.09
C SER A 158 -10.20 5.37 -6.77
N PHE A 159 -9.29 6.13 -6.18
CA PHE A 159 -7.97 5.65 -5.78
C PHE A 159 -7.96 5.08 -4.36
N TRP A 160 -8.73 5.68 -3.44
CA TRP A 160 -8.92 5.16 -2.08
C TRP A 160 -10.28 5.60 -1.51
N GLY A 161 -10.81 4.77 -0.59
CA GLY A 161 -12.09 4.99 0.07
C GLY A 161 -13.22 4.14 -0.51
N PRO A 162 -14.49 4.40 -0.14
CA PRO A 162 -15.61 3.54 -0.51
C PRO A 162 -15.88 3.45 -2.02
N ARG A 163 -15.35 4.38 -2.81
CA ARG A 163 -15.44 4.40 -4.27
C ARG A 163 -14.18 3.91 -4.98
N ALA A 164 -13.19 3.40 -4.21
CA ALA A 164 -11.96 2.85 -4.80
C ALA A 164 -12.29 1.73 -5.78
N GLY A 165 -11.65 1.76 -6.95
CA GLY A 165 -11.98 0.85 -8.04
C GLY A 165 -11.22 1.16 -9.33
N LEU A 166 -11.67 0.53 -10.43
CA LEU A 166 -11.03 0.53 -11.73
C LEU A 166 -10.67 1.91 -12.33
N PRO A 167 -11.49 2.98 -12.21
CA PRO A 167 -11.20 4.24 -12.90
C PRO A 167 -9.84 4.87 -12.57
N SER A 168 -9.37 4.76 -11.34
CA SER A 168 -8.04 5.26 -10.96
C SER A 168 -6.92 4.49 -11.66
N THR A 169 -7.03 3.17 -11.72
CA THR A 169 -6.06 2.29 -12.39
C THR A 169 -6.09 2.49 -13.91
N GLN A 170 -7.27 2.71 -14.50
CA GLN A 170 -7.41 3.09 -15.92
C GLN A 170 -6.69 4.40 -16.23
N TRP A 171 -6.85 5.41 -15.38
CA TRP A 171 -6.16 6.69 -15.56
C TRP A 171 -4.63 6.53 -15.48
N ILE A 172 -4.14 5.73 -14.51
CA ILE A 172 -2.70 5.43 -14.39
C ILE A 172 -2.18 4.71 -15.64
N ALA A 173 -2.89 3.71 -16.13
CA ALA A 173 -2.54 3.01 -17.36
C ALA A 173 -2.56 3.94 -18.58
N ALA A 174 -3.54 4.85 -18.69
CA ALA A 174 -3.59 5.86 -19.73
C ALA A 174 -2.42 6.84 -19.62
N SER A 175 -2.01 7.24 -18.41
CA SER A 175 -0.84 8.08 -18.20
C SER A 175 0.46 7.39 -18.63
N ALA A 176 0.57 6.07 -18.42
CA ALA A 176 1.71 5.29 -18.89
C ALA A 176 1.79 5.23 -20.42
N ARG A 177 0.64 5.09 -21.11
CA ARG A 177 0.57 5.20 -22.57
C ARG A 177 0.97 6.57 -23.07
N TRP A 178 0.42 7.62 -22.45
CA TRP A 178 0.74 9.01 -22.79
C TRP A 178 2.24 9.30 -22.65
N ILE A 179 2.86 8.87 -21.54
CA ILE A 179 4.31 9.02 -21.30
C ILE A 179 5.12 8.25 -22.35
N GLU A 180 4.72 7.04 -22.70
CA GLU A 180 5.38 6.27 -23.76
C GLU A 180 5.28 6.96 -25.14
N GLU A 181 4.13 7.52 -25.47
CA GLU A 181 3.91 8.20 -26.75
C GLU A 181 4.72 9.48 -26.92
N HIS A 182 4.88 10.24 -25.84
CA HIS A 182 5.45 11.59 -25.89
C HIS A 182 6.90 11.65 -25.40
N GLU A 183 7.30 10.76 -24.49
CA GLU A 183 8.58 10.87 -23.81
C GLU A 183 9.51 9.66 -24.05
N GLN A 184 8.97 8.50 -24.37
CA GLN A 184 9.70 7.25 -24.66
C GLN A 184 10.78 6.94 -23.62
N PRO A 185 10.44 6.80 -22.33
CA PRO A 185 11.44 6.53 -21.29
C PRO A 185 12.14 5.19 -21.52
N ASP A 186 13.40 5.11 -21.09
CA ASP A 186 14.15 3.85 -21.09
C ASP A 186 13.58 2.88 -20.03
N LEU A 187 13.19 3.40 -18.85
CA LEU A 187 12.47 2.64 -17.82
C LEU A 187 11.19 3.35 -17.43
N ASN A 188 10.06 2.64 -17.48
CA ASN A 188 8.74 3.14 -17.07
C ASN A 188 8.17 2.25 -15.96
N LEU A 189 8.06 2.78 -14.74
CA LEU A 189 7.51 2.11 -13.58
C LEU A 189 6.04 2.53 -13.41
N VAL A 190 5.11 1.57 -13.44
CA VAL A 190 3.66 1.82 -13.46
C VAL A 190 2.96 1.05 -12.34
N TYR A 191 2.23 1.75 -11.45
CA TYR A 191 1.51 1.17 -10.32
C TYR A 191 0.02 0.95 -10.66
N LEU A 192 -0.50 -0.25 -10.49
CA LEU A 192 -1.84 -0.67 -10.90
C LEU A 192 -2.59 -1.36 -9.74
N PRO A 193 -3.24 -0.60 -8.82
CA PRO A 193 -3.71 -1.11 -7.54
C PRO A 193 -5.11 -1.76 -7.54
N HIS A 194 -5.81 -1.89 -8.65
CA HIS A 194 -7.24 -2.21 -8.67
C HIS A 194 -7.64 -3.49 -7.92
N LEU A 195 -6.85 -4.58 -8.01
CA LEU A 195 -7.19 -5.84 -7.33
C LEU A 195 -7.21 -5.70 -5.81
N ASP A 196 -6.40 -4.82 -5.25
CA ASP A 196 -6.27 -4.61 -3.81
C ASP A 196 -7.63 -4.30 -3.16
N TYR A 197 -8.46 -3.51 -3.82
CA TYR A 197 -9.70 -3.01 -3.25
C TYR A 197 -10.76 -4.10 -3.02
N ASP A 198 -11.10 -4.83 -4.07
CA ASP A 198 -12.18 -5.81 -4.00
C ASP A 198 -11.74 -7.10 -3.31
N LEU A 199 -10.46 -7.45 -3.40
CA LEU A 199 -9.91 -8.56 -2.63
C LEU A 199 -9.94 -8.27 -1.12
N GLN A 200 -9.74 -7.02 -0.68
CA GLN A 200 -9.92 -6.65 0.74
C GLN A 200 -11.41 -6.60 1.14
N ARG A 201 -12.29 -6.11 0.25
CA ARG A 201 -13.73 -5.99 0.52
C ARG A 201 -14.43 -7.33 0.63
N PHE A 202 -14.18 -8.23 -0.31
CA PHE A 202 -14.95 -9.45 -0.48
C PHE A 202 -14.15 -10.71 -0.13
N GLY A 203 -12.83 -10.60 -0.07
CA GLY A 203 -11.92 -11.74 0.05
C GLY A 203 -11.56 -12.36 -1.29
N PRO A 204 -10.44 -13.10 -1.34
CA PRO A 204 -9.90 -13.64 -2.59
C PRO A 204 -10.74 -14.77 -3.21
N THR A 205 -11.60 -15.43 -2.43
CA THR A 205 -12.42 -16.57 -2.89
C THR A 205 -13.86 -16.20 -3.25
N ASP A 206 -14.27 -14.95 -3.02
CA ASP A 206 -15.61 -14.48 -3.35
C ASP A 206 -15.75 -14.23 -4.86
N PRO A 207 -16.83 -14.72 -5.52
CA PRO A 207 -17.05 -14.50 -6.96
C PRO A 207 -17.11 -13.02 -7.38
N ARG A 208 -17.45 -12.11 -6.46
CA ARG A 208 -17.43 -10.66 -6.73
C ARG A 208 -16.02 -10.15 -7.03
N SER A 209 -15.00 -10.75 -6.45
CA SER A 209 -13.59 -10.44 -6.71
C SER A 209 -13.15 -10.84 -8.13
N ASP A 210 -13.86 -11.73 -8.80
CA ASP A 210 -13.56 -12.13 -10.19
C ASP A 210 -13.81 -11.01 -11.20
N THR A 211 -14.69 -10.07 -10.88
CA THR A 211 -14.87 -8.87 -11.72
C THR A 211 -13.60 -8.03 -11.74
N ALA A 212 -13.02 -7.74 -10.59
CA ALA A 212 -11.76 -7.02 -10.52
C ALA A 212 -10.60 -7.77 -11.21
N ARG A 213 -10.57 -9.11 -11.13
CA ARG A 213 -9.59 -9.93 -11.85
C ARG A 213 -9.71 -9.78 -13.36
N ARG A 214 -10.93 -9.87 -13.92
CA ARG A 214 -11.18 -9.70 -15.37
C ARG A 214 -10.84 -8.29 -15.85
N ASP A 215 -11.19 -7.29 -15.05
CA ASP A 215 -10.90 -5.89 -15.34
C ASP A 215 -9.39 -5.65 -15.43
N VAL A 216 -8.62 -6.18 -14.47
CA VAL A 216 -7.16 -6.07 -14.46
C VAL A 216 -6.54 -6.89 -15.57
N ASP A 217 -7.02 -8.12 -15.84
CA ASP A 217 -6.52 -8.95 -16.95
C ASP A 217 -6.64 -8.23 -18.29
N THR A 218 -7.77 -7.58 -18.52
CA THR A 218 -8.01 -6.79 -19.73
C THR A 218 -7.11 -5.56 -19.77
N LEU A 219 -7.11 -4.74 -18.70
CA LEU A 219 -6.38 -3.49 -18.66
C LEU A 219 -4.87 -3.68 -18.80
N VAL A 220 -4.31 -4.61 -18.02
CA VAL A 220 -2.87 -4.92 -18.03
C VAL A 220 -2.46 -5.57 -19.35
N GLY A 221 -3.30 -6.47 -19.86
CA GLY A 221 -3.09 -7.08 -21.18
C GLY A 221 -3.02 -6.02 -22.28
N ASP A 222 -4.00 -5.10 -22.34
CA ASP A 222 -4.02 -4.01 -23.34
C ASP A 222 -2.84 -3.05 -23.22
N LEU A 223 -2.43 -2.72 -21.98
CA LEU A 223 -1.26 -1.86 -21.76
C LEU A 223 0.02 -2.56 -22.19
N ALA A 224 0.18 -3.84 -21.85
CA ALA A 224 1.36 -4.61 -22.21
C ALA A 224 1.47 -4.80 -23.73
N ASP A 225 0.37 -5.16 -24.41
CA ASP A 225 0.35 -5.30 -25.89
C ASP A 225 0.71 -3.97 -26.57
N PHE A 226 0.20 -2.84 -26.08
CA PHE A 226 0.56 -1.52 -26.57
C PHE A 226 2.06 -1.24 -26.41
N LEU A 227 2.62 -1.47 -25.23
CA LEU A 227 4.03 -1.21 -24.96
C LEU A 227 4.96 -2.10 -25.80
N GLU A 228 4.63 -3.40 -25.92
CA GLU A 228 5.38 -4.35 -26.73
C GLU A 228 5.33 -4.01 -28.23
N SER A 229 4.18 -3.53 -28.75
CA SER A 229 4.06 -3.07 -30.14
C SER A 229 5.00 -1.90 -30.47
N ARG A 230 5.48 -1.18 -29.45
CA ARG A 230 6.44 -0.07 -29.56
C ARG A 230 7.88 -0.50 -29.26
N GLY A 231 8.14 -1.81 -29.10
CA GLY A 231 9.45 -2.36 -28.80
C GLY A 231 9.91 -2.15 -27.36
N VAL A 232 8.96 -2.02 -26.42
CA VAL A 232 9.24 -1.94 -24.99
C VAL A 232 9.16 -3.35 -24.37
N ASP A 233 10.18 -3.78 -23.67
CA ASP A 233 10.18 -5.02 -22.89
C ASP A 233 9.28 -4.82 -21.65
N VAL A 234 8.34 -5.74 -21.43
CA VAL A 234 7.35 -5.62 -20.34
C VAL A 234 7.61 -6.68 -19.27
N ILE A 235 7.80 -6.22 -18.05
CA ILE A 235 7.81 -7.04 -16.84
C ILE A 235 6.54 -6.73 -16.04
N ILE A 236 5.81 -7.78 -15.63
CA ILE A 236 4.68 -7.65 -14.71
C ILE A 236 5.11 -8.20 -13.37
N VAL A 237 4.97 -7.39 -12.32
CA VAL A 237 5.28 -7.78 -10.94
C VAL A 237 4.07 -7.56 -10.05
N SER A 238 4.03 -8.22 -8.90
CA SER A 238 3.08 -7.93 -7.84
C SER A 238 3.82 -7.81 -6.51
N GLU A 239 3.27 -7.07 -5.56
CA GLU A 239 3.87 -6.77 -4.26
C GLU A 239 3.60 -7.85 -3.22
N TYR A 240 2.36 -8.31 -3.20
CA TYR A 240 1.80 -9.31 -2.29
C TYR A 240 0.55 -9.94 -2.90
N ALA A 241 0.12 -11.03 -2.31
CA ALA A 241 -1.23 -11.55 -2.49
C ALA A 241 -2.10 -11.18 -1.28
N ILE A 242 -3.40 -11.14 -1.48
CA ILE A 242 -4.38 -10.95 -0.42
C ILE A 242 -4.95 -12.30 -0.04
N THR A 243 -4.92 -12.61 1.27
CA THR A 243 -5.46 -13.83 1.84
C THR A 243 -6.77 -13.54 2.58
N ALA A 244 -7.65 -14.55 2.67
CA ALA A 244 -8.92 -14.40 3.37
C ALA A 244 -8.71 -14.18 4.87
N VAL A 245 -9.49 -13.25 5.45
CA VAL A 245 -9.52 -12.99 6.90
C VAL A 245 -10.96 -12.86 7.39
N ASP A 246 -11.17 -13.19 8.66
CA ASP A 246 -12.49 -13.10 9.31
C ASP A 246 -12.44 -12.45 10.70
N ARG A 247 -11.25 -12.11 11.20
CA ARG A 247 -11.02 -11.55 12.53
C ARG A 247 -10.16 -10.30 12.51
N ALA A 248 -10.68 -9.22 13.08
CA ALA A 248 -9.91 -8.03 13.40
C ALA A 248 -9.41 -8.10 14.86
N VAL A 249 -8.13 -7.86 15.09
CA VAL A 249 -7.50 -7.83 16.42
C VAL A 249 -7.12 -6.39 16.76
N PRO A 250 -7.82 -5.72 17.69
CA PRO A 250 -7.56 -4.34 18.06
C PRO A 250 -6.43 -4.25 19.10
N LEU A 251 -5.16 -4.33 18.66
CA LEU A 251 -4.00 -4.38 19.57
C LEU A 251 -3.96 -3.20 20.54
N ASN A 252 -4.35 -2.00 20.12
CA ASN A 252 -4.38 -0.83 20.98
C ASN A 252 -5.43 -0.92 22.09
N LYS A 253 -6.55 -1.62 21.89
CA LYS A 253 -7.49 -1.95 22.98
C LYS A 253 -6.85 -2.88 24.01
N VAL A 254 -6.09 -3.88 23.55
CA VAL A 254 -5.38 -4.80 24.43
C VAL A 254 -4.39 -4.03 25.29
N LEU A 255 -3.59 -3.15 24.70
CA LEU A 255 -2.61 -2.34 25.43
C LEU A 255 -3.28 -1.33 26.39
N ARG A 256 -4.41 -0.73 25.98
CA ARG A 256 -5.23 0.15 26.83
C ARG A 256 -5.78 -0.58 28.05
N ALA A 257 -6.25 -1.81 27.89
CA ALA A 257 -6.79 -2.63 28.98
C ALA A 257 -5.75 -2.93 30.09
N HIS A 258 -4.46 -2.90 29.75
CA HIS A 258 -3.33 -3.04 30.68
C HIS A 258 -2.80 -1.70 31.20
N ALA A 259 -3.47 -0.58 30.94
CA ALA A 259 -3.04 0.77 31.29
C ALA A 259 -1.61 1.13 30.78
N TRP A 260 -1.29 0.65 29.57
CA TRP A 260 -0.03 0.98 28.88
C TRP A 260 -0.19 2.01 27.78
N LEU A 261 -1.41 2.13 27.25
CA LEU A 261 -1.74 3.13 26.25
C LEU A 261 -2.52 4.26 26.91
N GLU A 262 -2.01 5.48 26.76
CA GLU A 262 -2.65 6.69 27.25
C GLU A 262 -3.37 7.43 26.14
N LEU A 263 -4.44 8.10 26.49
CA LEU A 263 -5.24 8.91 25.59
C LEU A 263 -5.31 10.35 26.07
N LYS A 264 -5.39 11.29 25.15
CA LYS A 264 -5.62 12.69 25.41
C LYS A 264 -6.95 13.13 24.81
N ASP A 265 -7.63 14.07 25.47
CA ASP A 265 -8.78 14.74 24.91
C ASP A 265 -8.34 15.81 23.90
N GLU A 266 -8.84 15.70 22.66
CA GLU A 266 -8.67 16.73 21.64
C GLU A 266 -10.05 17.10 21.10
N ALA A 267 -10.56 18.24 21.58
CA ALA A 267 -11.85 18.79 21.17
C ALA A 267 -13.05 17.85 21.44
N GLY A 268 -13.02 17.12 22.55
CA GLY A 268 -14.07 16.19 22.95
C GLY A 268 -13.98 14.79 22.32
N ALA A 269 -12.84 14.48 21.70
CA ALA A 269 -12.56 13.16 21.14
C ALA A 269 -11.27 12.59 21.74
N GLU A 270 -11.24 11.27 21.99
CA GLU A 270 -10.05 10.59 22.50
C GLU A 270 -9.05 10.33 21.34
N THR A 271 -7.82 10.81 21.48
CA THR A 271 -6.73 10.53 20.56
C THR A 271 -5.55 9.87 21.26
N LEU A 272 -4.75 9.11 20.52
CA LEU A 272 -3.57 8.43 21.06
C LEU A 272 -2.54 9.47 21.56
N ASP A 273 -2.15 9.36 22.83
CA ASP A 273 -1.05 10.13 23.39
C ASP A 273 0.24 9.30 23.36
N VAL A 274 1.01 9.49 22.31
CA VAL A 274 2.29 8.79 22.12
C VAL A 274 3.38 9.25 23.10
N PHE A 275 3.23 10.41 23.75
CA PHE A 275 4.22 10.93 24.68
C PHE A 275 4.09 10.31 26.07
N ASN A 276 2.85 10.04 26.51
CA ASN A 276 2.57 9.53 27.85
C ASN A 276 2.27 8.03 27.87
N SER A 277 2.07 7.41 26.72
CA SER A 277 1.89 5.94 26.61
C SER A 277 3.16 5.21 26.99
N LYS A 278 3.03 4.12 27.77
CA LYS A 278 4.13 3.17 28.02
C LYS A 278 4.36 2.22 26.86
N ALA A 279 3.29 1.84 26.18
CA ALA A 279 3.34 1.05 24.95
C ALA A 279 2.11 1.31 24.07
N PHE A 280 2.29 1.25 22.75
CA PHE A 280 1.23 1.34 21.75
C PHE A 280 1.61 0.59 20.47
N ALA A 281 0.62 0.27 19.64
CA ALA A 281 0.80 -0.45 18.37
C ALA A 281 0.55 0.48 17.18
N VAL A 282 1.47 0.45 16.21
CA VAL A 282 1.32 1.00 14.87
C VAL A 282 0.99 -0.17 13.95
N VAL A 283 -0.27 -0.30 13.56
CA VAL A 283 -0.76 -1.47 12.83
C VAL A 283 -0.71 -1.25 11.32
N ASP A 284 -0.40 -2.32 10.59
CA ASP A 284 -0.31 -2.31 9.13
C ASP A 284 -0.77 -3.68 8.60
N HIS A 285 -2.08 -3.83 8.37
CA HIS A 285 -2.70 -5.06 7.91
C HIS A 285 -2.50 -6.26 8.87
N GLN A 286 -1.74 -7.28 8.46
CA GLN A 286 -1.45 -8.49 9.24
C GLN A 286 -0.15 -8.39 10.05
N VAL A 287 0.48 -7.22 10.08
CA VAL A 287 1.69 -6.93 10.85
C VAL A 287 1.48 -5.65 11.66
N ALA A 288 2.09 -5.58 12.84
CA ALA A 288 2.08 -4.38 13.67
C ALA A 288 3.46 -4.15 14.30
N HIS A 289 3.87 -2.89 14.37
CA HIS A 289 5.01 -2.44 15.16
C HIS A 289 4.53 -2.02 16.54
N VAL A 290 4.89 -2.77 17.59
CA VAL A 290 4.61 -2.38 18.96
C VAL A 290 5.80 -1.64 19.52
N VAL A 291 5.56 -0.40 19.92
CA VAL A 291 6.53 0.50 20.54
C VAL A 291 6.38 0.38 22.04
N VAL A 292 7.48 0.15 22.75
CA VAL A 292 7.53 0.06 24.21
C VAL A 292 8.43 1.19 24.71
N LEU A 293 7.83 2.26 25.24
CA LEU A 293 8.55 3.44 25.73
C LEU A 293 9.03 3.26 27.17
N ASP A 294 8.35 2.41 27.97
CA ASP A 294 8.78 2.01 29.30
C ASP A 294 9.45 0.61 29.24
N PRO A 295 10.78 0.53 29.30
CA PRO A 295 11.48 -0.76 29.21
C PRO A 295 11.13 -1.73 30.37
N SER A 296 10.64 -1.25 31.49
CA SER A 296 10.32 -2.09 32.65
C SER A 296 9.17 -3.05 32.41
N ILE A 297 8.25 -2.73 31.48
CA ILE A 297 7.09 -3.56 31.13
C ILE A 297 7.32 -4.45 29.90
N ARG A 298 8.50 -4.40 29.28
CA ARG A 298 8.77 -5.04 27.97
C ARG A 298 8.38 -6.52 27.93
N GLU A 299 8.80 -7.30 28.94
CA GLU A 299 8.51 -8.73 28.97
C GLU A 299 7.02 -9.02 29.24
N GLU A 300 6.35 -8.16 29.99
CA GLU A 300 4.92 -8.29 30.23
C GLU A 300 4.14 -7.98 28.96
N VAL A 301 4.48 -6.91 28.24
CA VAL A 301 3.92 -6.61 26.91
C VAL A 301 4.08 -7.81 25.97
N ARG A 302 5.27 -8.40 25.90
CA ARG A 302 5.53 -9.58 25.07
C ARG A 302 4.61 -10.76 25.42
N LYS A 303 4.45 -11.05 26.71
CA LYS A 303 3.56 -12.14 27.19
C LYS A 303 2.10 -11.89 26.82
N VAL A 304 1.61 -10.66 27.01
CA VAL A 304 0.24 -10.27 26.69
C VAL A 304 -0.01 -10.38 25.17
N LEU A 305 0.92 -9.89 24.35
CA LEU A 305 0.81 -10.00 22.89
C LEU A 305 0.75 -11.46 22.44
N LEU A 306 1.63 -12.34 22.98
CA LEU A 306 1.62 -13.77 22.67
C LEU A 306 0.34 -14.48 23.12
N ALA A 307 -0.29 -14.01 24.19
CA ALA A 307 -1.55 -14.57 24.69
C ALA A 307 -2.79 -14.00 23.96
N THR A 308 -2.62 -12.98 23.12
CA THR A 308 -3.73 -12.32 22.41
C THR A 308 -4.23 -13.22 21.26
N PRO A 309 -5.51 -13.63 21.25
CA PRO A 309 -6.07 -14.42 20.15
C PRO A 309 -5.94 -13.70 18.82
N GLY A 310 -5.41 -14.39 17.80
CA GLY A 310 -5.14 -13.81 16.49
C GLY A 310 -3.71 -13.35 16.29
N VAL A 311 -2.87 -13.39 17.31
CA VAL A 311 -1.42 -13.19 17.21
C VAL A 311 -0.73 -14.53 17.04
N ALA A 312 0.06 -14.69 15.98
CA ALA A 312 0.85 -15.89 15.73
C ALA A 312 2.30 -15.75 16.20
N GLN A 313 2.90 -14.56 16.04
CA GLN A 313 4.31 -14.32 16.36
C GLN A 313 4.52 -12.94 16.96
N VAL A 314 5.50 -12.83 17.86
CA VAL A 314 6.01 -11.58 18.42
C VAL A 314 7.52 -11.59 18.26
N LEU A 315 8.01 -10.86 17.26
CA LEU A 315 9.42 -10.82 16.89
C LEU A 315 10.14 -9.75 17.72
N ASP A 316 11.05 -10.18 18.54
CA ASP A 316 12.02 -9.30 19.22
C ASP A 316 13.16 -8.88 18.27
N ALA A 317 14.15 -8.16 18.79
CA ALA A 317 15.23 -7.62 17.98
C ALA A 317 16.06 -8.69 17.24
N ASP A 318 16.22 -9.88 17.79
CA ASP A 318 16.99 -10.96 17.17
C ASP A 318 16.17 -11.64 16.07
N ALA A 319 14.90 -11.93 16.34
CA ALA A 319 13.98 -12.45 15.35
C ALA A 319 13.74 -11.44 14.19
N GLN A 320 13.66 -10.14 14.47
CA GLN A 320 13.58 -9.09 13.45
C GLN A 320 14.83 -9.08 12.56
N ALA A 321 16.02 -9.28 13.12
CA ALA A 321 17.27 -9.38 12.35
C ALA A 321 17.24 -10.58 11.39
N THR A 322 16.74 -11.73 11.85
CA THR A 322 16.64 -12.95 11.04
C THR A 322 15.74 -12.78 9.82
N VAL A 323 14.65 -12.00 9.93
CA VAL A 323 13.72 -11.75 8.82
C VAL A 323 14.00 -10.45 8.06
N GLY A 324 15.10 -9.76 8.35
CA GLY A 324 15.57 -8.59 7.62
C GLY A 324 14.78 -7.29 7.85
N ILE A 325 14.03 -7.19 8.98
CA ILE A 325 13.24 -5.97 9.30
C ILE A 325 13.85 -5.14 10.43
N LYS A 326 14.94 -5.58 11.05
CA LYS A 326 15.54 -4.84 12.16
C LYS A 326 16.11 -3.50 11.69
N HIS A 327 15.45 -2.43 12.08
CA HIS A 327 15.83 -1.05 11.76
C HIS A 327 15.41 -0.12 12.90
N VAL A 328 15.97 1.10 13.00
CA VAL A 328 15.59 2.10 14.03
C VAL A 328 14.12 2.51 13.98
N ARG A 329 13.47 2.33 12.82
CA ARG A 329 12.04 2.59 12.61
C ARG A 329 11.15 1.42 13.02
N SER A 330 11.69 0.25 13.22
CA SER A 330 10.90 -0.92 13.66
C SER A 330 10.45 -0.73 15.12
N GLY A 331 9.32 -1.32 15.46
CA GLY A 331 8.86 -1.41 16.84
C GLY A 331 9.81 -2.25 17.69
N ASP A 332 9.70 -2.11 19.00
CA ASP A 332 10.43 -2.97 19.94
C ASP A 332 10.04 -4.44 19.76
N PHE A 333 8.79 -4.66 19.33
CA PHE A 333 8.31 -5.92 18.81
C PHE A 333 7.66 -5.70 17.45
N VAL A 334 7.83 -6.66 16.54
CA VAL A 334 7.02 -6.79 15.33
C VAL A 334 6.09 -7.97 15.52
N VAL A 335 4.80 -7.68 15.52
CA VAL A 335 3.73 -8.66 15.77
C VAL A 335 3.15 -9.11 14.46
N VAL A 336 2.99 -10.41 14.28
CA VAL A 336 2.42 -11.03 13.06
C VAL A 336 1.12 -11.73 13.44
N SER A 337 0.06 -11.51 12.68
CA SER A 337 -1.22 -12.18 12.91
C SER A 337 -1.18 -13.67 12.52
N ASP A 338 -2.17 -14.43 12.98
CA ASP A 338 -2.48 -15.70 12.38
C ASP A 338 -3.03 -15.53 10.95
N ASN A 339 -3.28 -16.63 10.25
CA ASN A 339 -3.71 -16.61 8.84
C ASN A 339 -5.17 -16.16 8.62
N HIS A 340 -5.97 -16.04 9.69
CA HIS A 340 -7.37 -15.61 9.64
C HIS A 340 -7.59 -14.20 10.20
N SER A 341 -6.54 -13.58 10.74
CA SER A 341 -6.63 -12.32 11.46
C SER A 341 -5.88 -11.20 10.77
N TRP A 342 -6.29 -9.96 11.06
CA TRP A 342 -5.59 -8.73 10.74
C TRP A 342 -5.67 -7.76 11.92
N PHE A 343 -4.82 -6.73 11.98
CA PHE A 343 -4.73 -5.81 13.10
C PHE A 343 -5.43 -4.51 12.81
N SER A 344 -6.36 -4.08 13.71
CA SER A 344 -6.92 -2.74 13.69
C SER A 344 -6.24 -1.84 14.72
N TYR A 345 -6.14 -0.54 14.42
CA TYR A 345 -5.51 0.43 15.32
C TYR A 345 -6.44 0.93 16.43
N TYR A 346 -7.72 0.53 16.43
CA TYR A 346 -8.75 1.06 17.32
C TYR A 346 -8.43 0.82 18.80
N TRP A 347 -8.62 1.87 19.59
CA TRP A 347 -8.53 1.83 21.07
C TRP A 347 -9.87 2.08 21.75
N TRP A 348 -10.91 2.45 20.99
CA TRP A 348 -12.26 2.79 21.47
C TRP A 348 -13.28 1.67 21.20
N GLU A 349 -14.44 1.74 21.90
CA GLU A 349 -15.62 0.99 21.51
C GLU A 349 -16.45 1.79 20.51
N ALA A 350 -17.12 1.12 19.58
CA ALA A 350 -17.89 1.79 18.53
C ALA A 350 -18.92 2.76 19.14
N GLY A 351 -18.80 4.05 18.81
CA GLY A 351 -19.70 5.10 19.27
C GLY A 351 -19.37 5.73 20.63
N ALA A 352 -18.23 5.41 21.22
CA ALA A 352 -17.79 5.99 22.49
C ALA A 352 -16.31 6.37 22.47
N GLY A 353 -16.01 7.67 22.49
CA GLY A 353 -14.62 8.19 22.55
C GLY A 353 -13.83 8.00 21.25
N ASP A 354 -14.47 7.77 20.13
CA ASP A 354 -13.82 7.68 18.83
C ASP A 354 -13.30 9.05 18.38
N PRO A 355 -12.10 9.11 17.77
CA PRO A 355 -11.56 10.36 17.23
C PRO A 355 -12.38 10.86 16.04
N ASP A 356 -12.37 12.17 15.79
CA ASP A 356 -13.14 12.83 14.72
C ASP A 356 -12.84 12.28 13.31
N TYR A 357 -11.66 11.70 13.12
CA TYR A 357 -11.25 11.10 11.85
C TYR A 357 -11.71 9.64 11.68
N ALA A 358 -12.23 8.98 12.72
CA ALA A 358 -12.54 7.54 12.68
C ALA A 358 -13.51 7.17 11.54
N ARG A 359 -14.55 8.01 11.31
CA ARG A 359 -15.56 7.81 10.27
C ARG A 359 -15.27 8.51 8.95
N THR A 360 -14.05 9.03 8.78
CA THR A 360 -13.63 9.76 7.58
C THR A 360 -12.53 9.04 6.83
N ILE A 361 -12.26 9.47 5.59
CA ILE A 361 -11.11 9.04 4.83
C ILE A 361 -9.99 10.04 5.11
N ASP A 362 -9.13 9.74 6.09
CA ASP A 362 -8.00 10.58 6.46
C ASP A 362 -6.76 9.76 6.82
N ILE A 363 -6.15 9.17 5.80
CA ILE A 363 -5.02 8.24 5.89
C ILE A 363 -3.76 8.83 6.57
N HIS A 364 -3.65 10.16 6.66
CA HIS A 364 -2.48 10.81 7.26
C HIS A 364 -2.64 11.12 8.75
N ARG A 365 -3.88 11.12 9.28
CA ARG A 365 -4.17 11.37 10.70
C ARG A 365 -4.32 10.08 11.50
N LYS A 366 -4.72 8.99 10.82
CA LYS A 366 -4.90 7.68 11.46
C LYS A 366 -3.53 7.10 11.84
N PRO A 367 -3.36 6.64 13.10
CA PRO A 367 -2.08 6.07 13.56
C PRO A 367 -1.93 4.59 13.19
N GLY A 368 -2.58 4.15 12.11
CA GLY A 368 -2.55 2.80 11.57
C GLY A 368 -3.26 2.71 10.24
N TYR A 369 -3.01 1.64 9.51
CA TYR A 369 -3.75 1.35 8.29
C TYR A 369 -5.20 0.97 8.60
N ASP A 370 -6.15 1.47 7.82
CA ASP A 370 -7.57 1.27 8.04
C ASP A 370 -8.29 0.82 6.75
N PRO A 371 -8.37 -0.50 6.47
CA PRO A 371 -9.09 -1.00 5.30
C PRO A 371 -10.61 -0.79 5.40
N VAL A 372 -11.14 -0.46 6.57
CA VAL A 372 -12.57 -0.16 6.76
C VAL A 372 -12.96 1.13 6.03
N GLU A 373 -12.00 1.98 5.66
CA GLU A 373 -12.24 3.12 4.77
C GLU A 373 -12.77 2.73 3.38
N LEU A 374 -12.62 1.47 2.97
CA LEU A 374 -13.20 0.96 1.72
C LEU A 374 -14.72 0.77 1.78
N PHE A 375 -15.36 0.94 2.94
CA PHE A 375 -16.76 0.65 3.14
C PHE A 375 -17.55 1.90 3.55
N ILE A 376 -18.70 2.11 2.90
CA ILE A 376 -19.74 2.97 3.45
C ILE A 376 -20.38 2.22 4.62
N ASP A 377 -20.61 2.92 5.73
CA ASP A 377 -21.26 2.33 6.90
C ASP A 377 -22.66 1.77 6.52
N PRO A 378 -22.87 0.44 6.60
CA PRO A 378 -24.13 -0.19 6.23
C PRO A 378 -25.32 0.26 7.12
N LYS A 379 -25.04 0.88 8.27
CA LYS A 379 -26.06 1.47 9.15
C LYS A 379 -26.65 2.77 8.59
N ILE A 380 -26.00 3.41 7.63
CA ILE A 380 -26.51 4.62 6.97
C ILE A 380 -27.61 4.22 5.99
N ARG A 381 -28.85 4.48 6.34
CA ARG A 381 -30.03 4.08 5.54
C ARG A 381 -30.06 4.69 4.13
N PHE A 382 -29.59 5.95 3.98
CA PHE A 382 -29.59 6.69 2.72
C PHE A 382 -28.23 7.34 2.45
N PRO A 383 -27.19 6.57 2.14
CA PRO A 383 -25.83 7.10 2.05
C PRO A 383 -25.68 8.20 0.99
N MET A 384 -26.36 8.08 -0.16
CA MET A 384 -26.32 9.10 -1.22
C MET A 384 -26.92 10.42 -0.78
N LEU A 385 -27.99 10.40 0.02
CA LEU A 385 -28.58 11.62 0.58
C LEU A 385 -27.66 12.26 1.64
N THR A 386 -27.01 11.44 2.45
CA THR A 386 -26.01 11.90 3.43
C THR A 386 -24.84 12.59 2.72
N ILE A 387 -24.31 11.98 1.66
CA ILE A 387 -23.24 12.56 0.85
C ILE A 387 -23.70 13.87 0.16
N ALA A 388 -24.88 13.86 -0.45
CA ALA A 388 -25.44 15.05 -1.10
C ALA A 388 -25.66 16.20 -0.11
N TRP A 389 -26.15 15.91 1.09
CA TRP A 389 -26.29 16.90 2.16
C TRP A 389 -24.94 17.48 2.62
N PHE A 390 -23.94 16.62 2.77
CA PHE A 390 -22.57 17.07 3.05
C PHE A 390 -22.03 18.01 1.96
N LEU A 391 -22.19 17.63 0.69
CA LEU A 391 -21.75 18.46 -0.44
C LEU A 391 -22.48 19.79 -0.50
N LEU A 392 -23.80 19.81 -0.22
CA LEU A 392 -24.57 21.03 -0.13
C LEU A 392 -24.07 21.95 0.99
N LYS A 393 -23.84 21.42 2.20
CA LYS A 393 -23.23 22.20 3.29
C LYS A 393 -21.90 22.81 2.86
N LYS A 394 -21.04 22.03 2.20
CA LYS A 394 -19.73 22.47 1.72
C LYS A 394 -19.84 23.58 0.68
N THR A 395 -20.80 23.50 -0.26
CA THR A 395 -21.04 24.55 -1.27
C THR A 395 -21.57 25.83 -0.66
N LEU A 396 -22.33 25.72 0.43
CA LEU A 396 -22.82 26.86 1.20
C LEU A 396 -21.77 27.47 2.15
N GLY A 397 -20.52 26.92 2.16
CA GLY A 397 -19.42 27.44 2.95
C GLY A 397 -19.32 26.88 4.38
N PHE A 398 -20.17 25.94 4.77
CA PHE A 398 -20.09 25.30 6.08
C PHE A 398 -18.93 24.31 6.14
N LYS A 399 -18.24 24.28 7.29
CA LYS A 399 -17.29 23.22 7.61
C LYS A 399 -18.09 21.98 8.06
N ALA A 400 -17.86 20.87 7.41
CA ALA A 400 -18.48 19.59 7.78
C ALA A 400 -17.50 18.44 7.48
N LEU A 401 -17.55 17.40 8.28
CA LEU A 401 -16.84 16.13 8.04
C LEU A 401 -17.77 15.19 7.25
N MET A 402 -17.20 14.44 6.31
CA MET A 402 -17.94 13.42 5.56
C MET A 402 -17.81 12.08 6.30
N GLU A 403 -18.63 11.91 7.32
CA GLU A 403 -18.65 10.76 8.22
C GLU A 403 -19.47 9.63 7.62
N VAL A 404 -18.96 8.96 6.61
CA VAL A 404 -19.66 7.88 5.90
C VAL A 404 -18.95 6.53 6.01
N VAL A 405 -17.73 6.51 6.56
CA VAL A 405 -16.94 5.29 6.72
C VAL A 405 -17.44 4.50 7.92
N SER A 406 -17.49 3.17 7.77
CA SER A 406 -17.84 2.27 8.86
C SER A 406 -16.74 2.22 9.93
N GLN A 407 -17.09 1.79 11.14
CA GLN A 407 -16.15 1.37 12.18
C GLN A 407 -16.23 -0.14 12.44
N ASP A 408 -16.99 -0.85 11.62
CA ASP A 408 -17.17 -2.30 11.74
C ASP A 408 -16.02 -3.02 11.01
N ALA A 409 -15.00 -3.37 11.77
CA ALA A 409 -13.83 -4.08 11.28
C ALA A 409 -14.15 -5.48 10.73
N SER A 410 -15.32 -6.06 11.04
CA SER A 410 -15.74 -7.36 10.53
C SER A 410 -16.11 -7.35 9.04
N LEU A 411 -16.27 -6.16 8.44
CA LEU A 411 -16.53 -6.00 7.01
C LEU A 411 -15.33 -6.41 6.14
N VAL A 412 -14.10 -6.32 6.65
CA VAL A 412 -12.89 -6.67 5.91
C VAL A 412 -12.80 -8.18 5.76
N LYS A 413 -12.65 -8.66 4.51
CA LYS A 413 -12.64 -10.09 4.15
C LYS A 413 -11.33 -10.57 3.56
N GLY A 414 -10.42 -9.66 3.24
CA GLY A 414 -9.09 -9.97 2.77
C GLY A 414 -8.05 -9.03 3.38
N SER A 415 -6.85 -9.55 3.59
CA SER A 415 -5.74 -8.76 4.11
C SER A 415 -4.40 -9.35 3.64
N HIS A 416 -3.32 -8.63 3.93
CA HIS A 416 -1.95 -9.00 3.59
C HIS A 416 -0.99 -8.50 4.67
N GLY A 417 0.30 -8.70 4.52
CA GLY A 417 1.32 -8.23 5.48
C GLY A 417 2.15 -9.37 6.06
N ARG A 418 1.53 -10.49 6.46
CA ARG A 418 2.25 -11.71 6.81
C ARG A 418 2.74 -12.45 5.55
N LEU A 419 3.71 -13.32 5.72
CA LEU A 419 4.14 -14.22 4.63
C LEU A 419 3.15 -15.38 4.52
N PRO A 420 2.47 -15.58 3.37
CA PRO A 420 1.62 -16.73 3.15
C PRO A 420 2.42 -18.03 3.13
N GLU A 421 1.86 -19.09 3.72
CA GLU A 421 2.50 -20.41 3.81
C GLU A 421 2.49 -21.15 2.46
N ASP A 422 1.40 -21.01 1.70
CA ASP A 422 1.29 -21.61 0.37
C ASP A 422 1.95 -20.69 -0.67
N PRO A 423 2.97 -21.18 -1.42
CA PRO A 423 3.58 -20.42 -2.49
C PRO A 423 2.64 -20.09 -3.68
N LEU A 424 1.44 -20.65 -3.74
CA LEU A 424 0.42 -20.21 -4.68
C LEU A 424 -0.17 -18.85 -4.31
N ASP A 425 -0.13 -18.50 -3.03
CA ASP A 425 -0.53 -17.18 -2.52
C ASP A 425 0.65 -16.18 -2.48
N TRP A 426 1.74 -16.47 -3.16
CA TRP A 426 2.82 -15.51 -3.34
C TRP A 426 2.56 -14.64 -4.57
N PRO A 427 3.04 -13.38 -4.57
CA PRO A 427 3.06 -12.54 -5.74
C PRO A 427 3.94 -13.12 -6.84
N VAL A 428 3.84 -12.57 -8.03
CA VAL A 428 4.52 -13.09 -9.22
C VAL A 428 5.40 -12.04 -9.89
N CYS A 429 6.43 -12.55 -10.59
CA CYS A 429 7.17 -11.80 -11.60
C CYS A 429 7.02 -12.53 -12.93
N ILE A 430 6.47 -11.85 -13.95
CA ILE A 430 6.30 -12.38 -15.31
C ILE A 430 7.17 -11.53 -16.24
N ALA A 431 8.05 -12.16 -16.99
CA ALA A 431 8.96 -11.51 -17.92
C ALA A 431 9.01 -12.25 -19.27
N ALA A 432 9.69 -11.69 -20.26
CA ALA A 432 9.95 -12.36 -21.52
C ALA A 432 10.73 -13.68 -21.27
N ARG A 433 10.59 -14.63 -22.23
CA ARG A 433 11.11 -15.99 -22.05
C ARG A 433 12.63 -16.04 -21.86
N ASP A 434 13.36 -15.17 -22.53
CA ASP A 434 14.83 -15.05 -22.42
C ASP A 434 15.28 -14.51 -21.06
N ALA A 435 14.36 -14.00 -20.23
CA ALA A 435 14.67 -13.64 -18.85
C ALA A 435 15.11 -14.84 -18.01
N SER A 436 14.63 -16.05 -18.35
CA SER A 436 14.98 -17.30 -17.66
C SER A 436 14.83 -17.20 -16.12
N LEU A 437 13.69 -16.68 -15.66
CA LEU A 437 13.43 -16.51 -14.23
C LEU A 437 13.47 -17.86 -13.51
N PRO A 438 13.99 -17.92 -12.27
CA PRO A 438 13.89 -19.12 -11.43
C PRO A 438 12.43 -19.37 -11.05
N ALA A 439 12.08 -20.60 -10.66
CA ALA A 439 10.73 -20.92 -10.24
C ALA A 439 10.28 -20.11 -9.00
N GLN A 440 11.21 -19.75 -8.15
CA GLN A 440 11.04 -18.89 -6.98
C GLN A 440 12.20 -17.91 -6.86
N MET A 441 11.92 -16.69 -6.38
CA MET A 441 12.92 -15.66 -6.14
C MET A 441 12.52 -14.83 -4.91
N ALA A 442 13.48 -14.15 -4.29
CA ALA A 442 13.17 -13.20 -3.21
C ALA A 442 12.61 -11.88 -3.77
N SER A 443 11.93 -11.09 -2.95
CA SER A 443 11.47 -9.74 -3.32
C SER A 443 12.62 -8.86 -3.78
N THR A 444 13.77 -8.92 -3.12
CA THR A 444 14.98 -8.16 -3.47
C THR A 444 15.56 -8.53 -4.85
N ASP A 445 15.31 -9.74 -5.35
CA ASP A 445 15.82 -10.20 -6.66
C ASP A 445 15.06 -9.55 -7.83
N VAL A 446 13.88 -8.98 -7.60
CA VAL A 446 13.10 -8.22 -8.60
C VAL A 446 13.93 -7.05 -9.13
N TYR A 447 14.73 -6.40 -8.27
CA TYR A 447 15.67 -5.35 -8.66
C TYR A 447 16.54 -5.76 -9.86
N ALA A 448 17.15 -6.93 -9.79
CA ALA A 448 18.02 -7.42 -10.86
C ALA A 448 17.25 -7.60 -12.18
N GLN A 449 15.96 -7.95 -12.12
CA GLN A 449 15.13 -8.05 -13.33
C GLN A 449 14.79 -6.66 -13.89
N ILE A 450 14.58 -5.66 -13.04
CA ILE A 450 14.31 -4.28 -13.48
C ILE A 450 15.53 -3.71 -14.21
N VAL A 451 16.74 -3.89 -13.70
CA VAL A 451 17.97 -3.30 -14.27
C VAL A 451 18.67 -4.16 -15.32
N ARG A 452 18.21 -5.39 -15.56
CA ARG A 452 18.82 -6.32 -16.49
C ARG A 452 18.88 -5.76 -17.92
N GLY A 453 20.07 -5.66 -18.50
CA GLY A 453 20.31 -5.22 -19.88
C GLY A 453 20.42 -3.71 -20.08
N PHE A 454 20.43 -2.92 -18.99
CA PHE A 454 20.81 -1.51 -19.00
C PHE A 454 22.30 -1.28 -18.81
#